data_d54f4188dec3c496ef518c2609903abc
#
_entry.id   d54f4188dec3c496ef518c2609903abc
#
_cell.length_a   1.000
_cell.length_b   1.000
_cell.length_c   1.000
_cell.angle_alpha   90.00
_cell.angle_beta   90.00
_cell.angle_gamma   90.00
#
_symmetry.space_group_name_H-M   'P 1'
#
loop_
_entity.id
_entity.type
_entity.pdbx_description
1 polymer ?
#
loop_
_entity_poly.entity_id
_entity_poly.type
_entity_poly.pdbx_seq_one_letter_code
_entity_poly.pdbx_strand_id
1 'polypeptide(L)'
;MLLWLDGFEDYGTSGNFLPTGVLGRKYGVGIPQAGYSGISTGRFGTGYCMYWAYDGSTYIQTPALTTNDTLIIGVAVKFPRMYDEGAFMVLYDGATAGVNFRFRATGEIAVYRDSTLLGTTSGASMRPGIWYFVEFKIKCNDSTGTYEVRIGGVTVGSGTGLDTKSGSNAYHDRVRITATSLNYSYYDDFYICDASGAANNDFLGNVKIESLRPNAAGDSTQLSPSAGDNYTCVDDAIANDDTDYVEDDTTDQKDLYNFGATTLTTINGVIAWVDCRETDADNFSVKIPCKSGATESDDTAQSVGTPNYVTFKRVLETDPNTAAAWATADLNAAQFGIKIG
;
A
#
# COMPACT_ATOMS: atom_id res chain seq x y z
N MET A 1 -11.05 0.43 -9.12
CA MET A 1 -10.53 1.65 -8.46
C MET A 1 -9.32 1.29 -7.61
N LEU A 2 -8.27 2.08 -7.68
CA LEU A 2 -7.08 1.92 -6.84
C LEU A 2 -7.40 2.27 -5.38
N LEU A 3 -6.98 1.42 -4.44
CA LEU A 3 -7.24 1.59 -3.00
C LEU A 3 -5.97 1.76 -2.17
N TRP A 4 -4.85 1.13 -2.60
CA TRP A 4 -3.61 1.06 -1.84
C TRP A 4 -2.40 0.88 -2.75
N LEU A 5 -1.30 1.57 -2.41
CA LEU A 5 0.04 1.37 -2.98
C LEU A 5 1.08 1.39 -1.86
N ASP A 6 2.05 0.49 -1.91
CA ASP A 6 3.24 0.56 -1.07
C ASP A 6 4.43 -0.12 -1.75
N GLY A 7 5.48 0.65 -1.99
CA GLY A 7 6.78 0.17 -2.48
C GLY A 7 7.73 -0.22 -1.35
N PHE A 8 7.32 -0.01 -0.08
CA PHE A 8 8.15 -0.21 1.11
C PHE A 8 9.41 0.65 1.18
N GLU A 9 9.42 1.79 0.47
CA GLU A 9 10.55 2.71 0.38
C GLU A 9 10.66 3.67 1.58
N ASP A 10 9.57 3.81 2.36
CA ASP A 10 9.42 4.83 3.41
C ASP A 10 9.66 4.29 4.82
N TYR A 11 10.33 3.14 4.92
CA TYR A 11 10.55 2.45 6.20
C TYR A 11 12.03 2.28 6.55
N GLY A 12 12.92 3.00 5.87
CA GLY A 12 14.36 2.98 6.12
C GLY A 12 15.20 2.45 4.97
N THR A 13 16.43 2.10 5.28
CA THR A 13 17.42 1.60 4.32
C THR A 13 17.71 0.12 4.56
N SER A 14 18.33 -0.55 3.58
CA SER A 14 18.70 -1.96 3.69
C SER A 14 19.52 -2.24 4.95
N GLY A 15 19.07 -3.22 5.72
CA GLY A 15 19.66 -3.61 7.01
C GLY A 15 18.97 -3.00 8.23
N ASN A 16 18.06 -2.03 8.06
CA ASN A 16 17.29 -1.48 9.15
C ASN A 16 16.15 -2.42 9.55
N PHE A 17 15.80 -2.41 10.84
CA PHE A 17 14.53 -2.99 11.29
C PHE A 17 13.35 -2.10 10.84
N LEU A 18 12.20 -2.70 10.65
CA LEU A 18 10.99 -1.93 10.32
C LEU A 18 10.63 -0.95 11.45
N PRO A 19 10.38 0.33 11.13
CA PRO A 19 9.97 1.32 12.11
C PRO A 19 8.51 1.06 12.51
N THR A 20 8.31 0.33 13.61
CA THR A 20 7.00 -0.16 14.03
C THR A 20 5.98 0.97 14.26
N GLY A 21 6.43 2.15 14.72
CA GLY A 21 5.56 3.33 14.90
C GLY A 21 4.97 3.83 13.58
N VAL A 22 5.82 4.12 12.60
CA VAL A 22 5.42 4.62 11.28
C VAL A 22 4.59 3.59 10.52
N LEU A 23 5.07 2.34 10.48
CA LEU A 23 4.35 1.25 9.82
C LEU A 23 2.96 1.02 10.45
N GLY A 24 2.86 1.13 11.78
CA GLY A 24 1.62 0.94 12.51
C GLY A 24 0.57 2.02 12.27
N ARG A 25 0.96 3.23 11.87
CA ARG A 25 0.02 4.29 11.46
C ARG A 25 -0.63 3.97 10.12
N LYS A 26 0.17 3.51 9.17
CA LYS A 26 -0.26 3.21 7.81
C LYS A 26 -1.07 1.90 7.74
N TYR A 27 -0.63 0.85 8.44
CA TYR A 27 -1.25 -0.46 8.43
C TYR A 27 -2.17 -0.77 9.63
N GLY A 28 -2.25 0.10 10.60
CA GLY A 28 -3.10 -0.13 11.77
C GLY A 28 -2.54 -1.18 12.71
N VAL A 29 -2.95 -2.42 12.60
CA VAL A 29 -2.62 -3.48 13.56
C VAL A 29 -1.72 -4.57 12.98
N GLY A 30 -1.04 -5.32 13.85
CA GLY A 30 -0.23 -6.48 13.45
C GLY A 30 1.21 -6.16 13.09
N ILE A 31 1.77 -5.20 13.78
CA ILE A 31 3.13 -4.71 13.51
C ILE A 31 4.16 -5.82 13.72
N PRO A 32 5.14 -5.95 12.81
CA PRO A 32 6.22 -6.91 12.95
C PRO A 32 6.98 -6.77 14.26
N GLN A 33 7.35 -7.88 14.87
CA GLN A 33 8.19 -7.85 16.06
C GLN A 33 9.60 -7.37 15.70
N ALA A 34 10.12 -6.42 16.46
CA ALA A 34 11.48 -5.91 16.28
C ALA A 34 12.50 -7.07 16.31
N GLY A 35 13.41 -7.08 15.34
CA GLY A 35 14.45 -8.11 15.21
C GLY A 35 14.13 -9.27 14.26
N TYR A 36 12.87 -9.42 13.83
CA TYR A 36 12.46 -10.47 12.87
C TYR A 36 11.96 -9.90 11.54
N SER A 37 11.97 -8.59 11.39
CA SER A 37 11.53 -7.92 10.18
C SER A 37 12.38 -6.68 9.91
N GLY A 38 12.56 -6.37 8.65
CA GLY A 38 13.41 -5.26 8.25
C GLY A 38 13.26 -4.89 6.79
N ILE A 39 14.16 -4.01 6.37
CA ILE A 39 14.28 -3.50 5.01
C ILE A 39 15.47 -4.16 4.33
N SER A 40 15.31 -4.53 3.09
CA SER A 40 16.34 -5.09 2.23
C SER A 40 16.34 -4.38 0.87
N THR A 41 17.32 -4.67 0.03
CA THR A 41 17.35 -4.16 -1.34
C THR A 41 16.15 -4.68 -2.14
N GLY A 42 15.47 -3.78 -2.83
CA GLY A 42 14.28 -4.05 -3.64
C GLY A 42 14.53 -4.99 -4.82
N ARG A 43 13.45 -5.40 -5.47
CA ARG A 43 13.48 -6.46 -6.50
C ARG A 43 14.26 -6.10 -7.77
N PHE A 44 14.46 -4.83 -8.06
CA PHE A 44 15.24 -4.37 -9.23
C PHE A 44 16.71 -4.11 -8.91
N GLY A 45 17.18 -4.46 -7.70
CA GLY A 45 18.52 -4.12 -7.23
C GLY A 45 18.68 -2.65 -6.85
N THR A 46 17.60 -1.89 -6.89
CA THR A 46 17.45 -0.49 -6.46
C THR A 46 16.22 -0.38 -5.59
N GLY A 47 16.13 0.70 -4.79
CA GLY A 47 15.04 0.87 -3.86
C GLY A 47 15.07 -0.16 -2.73
N TYR A 48 13.95 -0.30 -2.05
CA TYR A 48 13.85 -1.12 -0.86
C TYR A 48 12.64 -2.05 -0.92
N CYS A 49 12.72 -3.15 -0.18
CA CYS A 49 11.62 -4.10 0.02
C CYS A 49 11.53 -4.45 1.50
N MET A 50 10.36 -4.82 1.94
CA MET A 50 10.14 -5.38 3.27
C MET A 50 10.54 -6.85 3.31
N TYR A 51 11.18 -7.30 4.38
CA TYR A 51 11.38 -8.72 4.62
C TYR A 51 10.97 -9.14 6.02
N TRP A 52 10.56 -10.38 6.16
CA TRP A 52 10.29 -11.05 7.42
C TRP A 52 11.10 -12.32 7.56
N ALA A 53 11.59 -12.54 8.78
CA ALA A 53 12.28 -13.76 9.17
C ALA A 53 11.48 -14.45 10.27
N TYR A 54 11.26 -15.75 10.12
CA TYR A 54 10.96 -16.72 11.16
C TYR A 54 9.88 -16.40 12.22
N ASP A 55 8.85 -15.68 11.93
CA ASP A 55 7.81 -15.46 12.94
C ASP A 55 6.40 -15.62 12.33
N GLY A 56 5.81 -16.78 12.49
CA GLY A 56 4.46 -17.07 12.01
C GLY A 56 3.35 -16.23 12.67
N SER A 57 3.68 -15.33 13.59
CA SER A 57 2.73 -14.41 14.23
C SER A 57 2.83 -12.98 13.71
N THR A 58 3.92 -12.63 13.02
CA THR A 58 4.15 -11.28 12.50
C THR A 58 3.36 -11.03 11.22
N TYR A 59 2.71 -9.86 11.13
CA TYR A 59 1.98 -9.45 9.94
C TYR A 59 1.81 -7.93 9.85
N ILE A 60 1.55 -7.44 8.64
CA ILE A 60 0.92 -6.13 8.41
C ILE A 60 -0.48 -6.36 7.86
N GLN A 61 -1.41 -5.47 8.17
CA GLN A 61 -2.78 -5.52 7.71
C GLN A 61 -3.26 -4.12 7.37
N THR A 62 -3.85 -3.96 6.20
CA THR A 62 -4.47 -2.67 5.85
C THR A 62 -5.59 -2.32 6.83
N PRO A 63 -5.88 -1.04 7.04
CA PRO A 63 -7.17 -0.63 7.59
C PRO A 63 -8.31 -1.11 6.70
N ALA A 64 -9.56 -0.90 7.12
CA ALA A 64 -10.72 -1.18 6.27
C ALA A 64 -10.64 -0.36 4.97
N LEU A 65 -10.80 -1.03 3.83
CA LEU A 65 -10.64 -0.44 2.49
C LEU A 65 -12.00 -0.12 1.87
N THR A 66 -12.66 -1.12 1.31
CA THR A 66 -13.87 -1.00 0.51
C THR A 66 -14.90 -2.07 0.91
N THR A 67 -16.15 -1.84 0.56
CA THR A 67 -17.23 -2.85 0.65
C THR A 67 -17.55 -3.47 -0.71
N ASN A 68 -16.70 -3.33 -1.71
CA ASN A 68 -16.86 -3.98 -3.01
C ASN A 68 -16.66 -5.50 -2.87
N ASP A 69 -17.46 -6.28 -3.60
CA ASP A 69 -17.41 -7.74 -3.53
C ASP A 69 -16.13 -8.34 -4.14
N THR A 70 -15.37 -7.54 -4.87
CA THR A 70 -14.20 -8.00 -5.62
C THR A 70 -12.97 -7.19 -5.24
N LEU A 71 -11.95 -7.86 -4.70
CA LEU A 71 -10.61 -7.30 -4.51
C LEU A 71 -9.62 -7.83 -5.55
N ILE A 72 -8.72 -6.96 -5.96
CA ILE A 72 -7.62 -7.24 -6.89
C ILE A 72 -6.33 -6.81 -6.20
N ILE A 73 -5.38 -7.72 -6.06
CA ILE A 73 -4.18 -7.52 -5.24
C ILE A 73 -2.98 -7.93 -6.08
N GLY A 74 -1.95 -7.10 -6.12
CA GLY A 74 -0.67 -7.46 -6.71
C GLY A 74 0.47 -7.20 -5.73
N VAL A 75 1.46 -8.06 -5.74
CA VAL A 75 2.65 -7.91 -4.93
C VAL A 75 3.83 -8.67 -5.54
N ALA A 76 5.01 -8.08 -5.49
CA ALA A 76 6.23 -8.82 -5.78
C ALA A 76 6.66 -9.61 -4.54
N VAL A 77 6.98 -10.88 -4.72
CA VAL A 77 7.37 -11.79 -3.64
C VAL A 77 8.65 -12.57 -3.99
N LYS A 78 9.48 -12.82 -2.98
CA LYS A 78 10.64 -13.70 -3.09
C LYS A 78 10.75 -14.55 -1.82
N PHE A 79 10.82 -15.87 -1.98
CA PHE A 79 10.99 -16.83 -0.90
C PHE A 79 12.30 -17.57 -1.10
N PRO A 80 13.28 -17.44 -0.20
CA PRO A 80 14.56 -18.16 -0.31
C PRO A 80 14.42 -19.67 -0.26
N ARG A 81 13.33 -20.18 0.29
CA ARG A 81 12.98 -21.59 0.36
C ARG A 81 11.50 -21.77 0.12
N MET A 82 11.06 -22.95 -0.29
CA MET A 82 9.67 -23.33 -0.48
C MET A 82 9.34 -24.51 0.41
N TYR A 83 8.30 -24.37 1.22
CA TYR A 83 7.76 -25.40 2.08
C TYR A 83 6.24 -25.38 1.99
N ASP A 84 5.59 -26.48 2.37
CA ASP A 84 4.15 -26.45 2.62
C ASP A 84 3.89 -25.71 3.92
N GLU A 85 3.44 -24.46 3.82
CA GLU A 85 3.36 -23.53 4.95
C GLU A 85 1.97 -22.95 5.16
N GLY A 86 1.87 -22.14 6.22
CA GLY A 86 0.74 -21.27 6.46
C GLY A 86 0.54 -20.22 5.37
N ALA A 87 -0.52 -19.46 5.50
CA ALA A 87 -0.83 -18.40 4.57
C ALA A 87 0.23 -17.30 4.60
N PHE A 88 0.65 -16.81 3.43
CA PHE A 88 1.48 -15.61 3.30
C PHE A 88 0.61 -14.37 3.07
N MET A 89 -0.62 -14.54 2.63
CA MET A 89 -1.61 -13.48 2.48
C MET A 89 -2.98 -13.98 2.86
N VAL A 90 -3.76 -13.16 3.56
CA VAL A 90 -5.11 -13.46 4.02
C VAL A 90 -6.01 -12.25 3.82
N LEU A 91 -7.19 -12.48 3.25
CA LEU A 91 -8.25 -11.49 3.14
C LEU A 91 -9.20 -11.61 4.34
N TYR A 92 -9.69 -10.47 4.82
CA TYR A 92 -10.57 -10.41 5.99
C TYR A 92 -11.89 -9.71 5.69
N ASP A 93 -12.95 -10.16 6.35
CA ASP A 93 -14.20 -9.44 6.57
C ASP A 93 -14.20 -8.98 8.03
N GLY A 94 -13.86 -7.71 8.26
CA GLY A 94 -13.65 -7.20 9.60
C GLY A 94 -12.54 -7.93 10.35
N ALA A 95 -12.90 -8.69 11.37
CA ALA A 95 -11.98 -9.54 12.14
C ALA A 95 -11.97 -11.00 11.67
N THR A 96 -12.87 -11.38 10.77
CA THR A 96 -13.03 -12.77 10.30
C THR A 96 -12.08 -13.03 9.14
N ALA A 97 -11.16 -13.99 9.31
CA ALA A 97 -10.30 -14.46 8.24
C ALA A 97 -11.13 -15.14 7.14
N GLY A 98 -10.80 -14.88 5.90
CA GLY A 98 -11.50 -15.40 4.72
C GLY A 98 -10.58 -16.15 3.79
N VAL A 99 -10.57 -15.72 2.52
CA VAL A 99 -9.69 -16.33 1.51
C VAL A 99 -8.24 -16.11 1.88
N ASN A 100 -7.44 -17.16 1.75
CA ASN A 100 -6.01 -17.10 2.02
C ASN A 100 -5.19 -17.85 0.95
N PHE A 101 -3.95 -17.42 0.80
CA PHE A 101 -3.01 -17.91 -0.19
C PHE A 101 -1.81 -18.53 0.51
N ARG A 102 -1.48 -19.78 0.13
CA ARG A 102 -0.40 -20.56 0.75
C ARG A 102 0.56 -21.05 -0.31
N PHE A 103 1.86 -21.00 0.00
CA PHE A 103 2.85 -21.67 -0.83
C PHE A 103 2.85 -23.17 -0.59
N ARG A 104 3.17 -23.91 -1.67
CA ARG A 104 3.45 -25.32 -1.63
C ARG A 104 4.93 -25.54 -1.84
N ALA A 105 5.47 -26.63 -1.28
CA ALA A 105 6.86 -27.05 -1.48
C ALA A 105 7.21 -27.22 -2.97
N THR A 106 6.22 -27.51 -3.80
CA THR A 106 6.32 -27.61 -5.25
C THR A 106 6.44 -26.29 -5.98
N GLY A 107 6.28 -25.14 -5.27
CA GLY A 107 6.30 -23.79 -5.85
C GLY A 107 4.95 -23.31 -6.38
N GLU A 108 3.89 -24.05 -6.16
CA GLU A 108 2.52 -23.67 -6.49
C GLU A 108 1.93 -22.77 -5.39
N ILE A 109 0.87 -22.03 -5.74
CA ILE A 109 0.03 -21.29 -4.79
C ILE A 109 -1.28 -22.04 -4.64
N ALA A 110 -1.63 -22.40 -3.41
CA ALA A 110 -2.93 -22.95 -3.07
C ALA A 110 -3.82 -21.83 -2.51
N VAL A 111 -5.07 -21.80 -2.98
CA VAL A 111 -6.10 -20.86 -2.57
C VAL A 111 -7.07 -21.57 -1.64
N TYR A 112 -7.27 -21.04 -0.46
CA TYR A 112 -8.17 -21.58 0.54
C TYR A 112 -9.23 -20.57 0.94
N ARG A 113 -10.40 -21.05 1.36
CA ARG A 113 -11.29 -20.35 2.26
C ARG A 113 -11.17 -21.02 3.64
N ASP A 114 -10.69 -20.30 4.62
CA ASP A 114 -10.33 -20.86 5.93
C ASP A 114 -9.39 -22.06 5.80
N SER A 115 -9.90 -23.28 6.03
CA SER A 115 -9.19 -24.54 5.85
C SER A 115 -9.62 -25.32 4.60
N THR A 116 -10.63 -24.86 3.86
CA THR A 116 -11.16 -25.52 2.66
C THR A 116 -10.35 -25.12 1.45
N LEU A 117 -9.74 -26.09 0.77
CA LEU A 117 -9.01 -25.86 -0.48
C LEU A 117 -10.01 -25.51 -1.60
N LEU A 118 -9.84 -24.36 -2.21
CA LEU A 118 -10.62 -23.91 -3.38
C LEU A 118 -9.94 -24.31 -4.68
N GLY A 119 -8.61 -24.34 -4.69
CA GLY A 119 -7.82 -24.78 -5.83
C GLY A 119 -6.33 -24.51 -5.65
N THR A 120 -5.55 -24.98 -6.62
CA THR A 120 -4.09 -24.83 -6.65
C THR A 120 -3.69 -24.37 -8.05
N THR A 121 -2.70 -23.51 -8.15
CA THR A 121 -2.15 -23.07 -9.45
C THR A 121 -1.47 -24.23 -10.16
N SER A 122 -1.42 -24.14 -11.49
CA SER A 122 -0.77 -25.13 -12.34
C SER A 122 0.03 -24.43 -13.46
N GLY A 123 1.00 -25.13 -14.02
CA GLY A 123 1.76 -24.66 -15.20
C GLY A 123 2.88 -23.67 -14.93
N ALA A 124 2.93 -23.00 -13.77
CA ALA A 124 4.05 -22.17 -13.36
C ALA A 124 4.33 -22.41 -11.88
N SER A 125 5.49 -22.97 -11.60
CA SER A 125 5.98 -23.16 -10.22
C SER A 125 7.02 -22.10 -9.92
N MET A 126 6.85 -21.39 -8.82
CA MET A 126 7.85 -20.45 -8.33
C MET A 126 9.07 -21.24 -7.83
N ARG A 127 10.25 -20.65 -7.98
CA ARG A 127 11.52 -21.25 -7.53
C ARG A 127 12.07 -20.43 -6.36
N PRO A 128 12.77 -21.10 -5.41
CA PRO A 128 13.41 -20.41 -4.30
C PRO A 128 14.38 -19.32 -4.77
N GLY A 129 14.37 -18.19 -4.05
CA GLY A 129 15.31 -17.10 -4.26
C GLY A 129 15.03 -16.20 -5.47
N ILE A 130 13.97 -16.43 -6.22
CA ILE A 130 13.59 -15.65 -7.41
C ILE A 130 12.43 -14.72 -7.07
N TRP A 131 12.47 -13.50 -7.56
CA TRP A 131 11.35 -12.56 -7.50
C TRP A 131 10.27 -12.94 -8.51
N TYR A 132 9.03 -12.98 -8.06
CA TYR A 132 7.84 -13.12 -8.88
C TYR A 132 6.85 -12.02 -8.54
N PHE A 133 6.19 -11.47 -9.56
CA PHE A 133 5.03 -10.64 -9.36
C PHE A 133 3.79 -11.52 -9.40
N VAL A 134 3.05 -11.57 -8.30
CA VAL A 134 1.83 -12.37 -8.17
C VAL A 134 0.63 -11.45 -8.04
N GLU A 135 -0.47 -11.83 -8.68
CA GLU A 135 -1.71 -11.08 -8.64
C GLU A 135 -2.88 -12.01 -8.32
N PHE A 136 -3.80 -11.51 -7.54
CA PHE A 136 -4.99 -12.22 -7.06
C PHE A 136 -6.22 -11.37 -7.33
N LYS A 137 -7.25 -11.96 -7.96
CA LYS A 137 -8.57 -11.35 -8.09
C LYS A 137 -9.58 -12.27 -7.44
N ILE A 138 -10.28 -11.78 -6.41
CA ILE A 138 -11.19 -12.57 -5.59
C ILE A 138 -12.53 -11.88 -5.54
N LYS A 139 -13.59 -12.57 -6.01
CA LYS A 139 -14.97 -12.17 -5.79
C LYS A 139 -15.51 -12.93 -4.58
N CYS A 140 -15.93 -12.20 -3.56
CA CYS A 140 -16.52 -12.74 -2.33
C CYS A 140 -17.99 -13.08 -2.53
N ASN A 141 -18.34 -14.35 -2.45
CA ASN A 141 -19.73 -14.83 -2.48
C ASN A 141 -19.81 -16.24 -1.87
N ASP A 142 -20.99 -16.64 -1.38
CA ASP A 142 -21.24 -17.94 -0.75
C ASP A 142 -21.49 -19.08 -1.74
N SER A 143 -21.73 -18.77 -3.03
CA SER A 143 -22.07 -19.80 -4.04
C SER A 143 -21.59 -19.46 -5.45
N THR A 144 -21.37 -18.19 -5.76
CA THR A 144 -20.92 -17.70 -7.06
C THR A 144 -19.59 -16.97 -7.00
N GLY A 145 -18.85 -17.18 -5.92
CA GLY A 145 -17.52 -16.62 -5.73
C GLY A 145 -16.54 -17.13 -6.79
N THR A 146 -15.51 -16.34 -7.02
CA THR A 146 -14.46 -16.67 -7.99
C THR A 146 -13.11 -16.32 -7.45
N TYR A 147 -12.08 -17.00 -7.96
CA TYR A 147 -10.70 -16.54 -7.83
C TYR A 147 -9.96 -16.63 -9.16
N GLU A 148 -8.99 -15.77 -9.34
CA GLU A 148 -7.98 -15.85 -10.40
C GLU A 148 -6.61 -15.51 -9.78
N VAL A 149 -5.59 -16.30 -10.13
CA VAL A 149 -4.19 -16.09 -9.74
C VAL A 149 -3.35 -15.93 -10.98
N ARG A 150 -2.53 -14.85 -11.02
CA ARG A 150 -1.54 -14.62 -12.08
C ARG A 150 -0.13 -14.61 -11.50
N ILE A 151 0.81 -15.10 -12.29
CA ILE A 151 2.26 -14.96 -12.03
C ILE A 151 2.88 -14.32 -13.27
N GLY A 152 3.49 -13.13 -13.09
CA GLY A 152 4.07 -12.38 -14.22
C GLY A 152 3.07 -12.03 -15.31
N GLY A 153 1.81 -11.76 -14.94
CA GLY A 153 0.72 -11.42 -15.86
C GLY A 153 0.02 -12.62 -16.53
N VAL A 154 0.50 -13.84 -16.29
CA VAL A 154 -0.09 -15.07 -16.86
C VAL A 154 -1.00 -15.73 -15.84
N THR A 155 -2.24 -16.03 -16.22
CA THR A 155 -3.18 -16.79 -15.38
C THR A 155 -2.69 -18.21 -15.18
N VAL A 156 -2.45 -18.59 -13.94
CA VAL A 156 -1.91 -19.91 -13.52
C VAL A 156 -2.93 -20.71 -12.70
N GLY A 157 -4.01 -20.10 -12.31
CA GLY A 157 -5.11 -20.78 -11.61
C GLY A 157 -6.35 -19.92 -11.56
N SER A 158 -7.52 -20.54 -11.67
CA SER A 158 -8.80 -19.87 -11.53
C SER A 158 -9.89 -20.84 -11.08
N GLY A 159 -10.94 -20.31 -10.47
CA GLY A 159 -12.12 -21.07 -10.09
C GLY A 159 -13.37 -20.20 -10.06
N THR A 160 -14.52 -20.81 -10.33
CA THR A 160 -15.83 -20.14 -10.36
C THR A 160 -16.88 -20.99 -9.67
N GLY A 161 -17.98 -20.39 -9.24
CA GLY A 161 -19.06 -21.12 -8.56
C GLY A 161 -18.62 -21.63 -7.18
N LEU A 162 -17.77 -20.87 -6.51
CA LEU A 162 -17.17 -21.25 -5.22
C LEU A 162 -17.81 -20.49 -4.08
N ASP A 163 -17.70 -21.08 -2.89
CA ASP A 163 -17.91 -20.36 -1.65
C ASP A 163 -16.58 -19.72 -1.22
N THR A 164 -16.47 -18.41 -1.42
CA THR A 164 -15.31 -17.58 -1.05
C THR A 164 -15.61 -16.67 0.14
N LYS A 165 -16.79 -16.78 0.72
CA LYS A 165 -17.28 -15.98 1.84
C LYS A 165 -17.07 -16.71 3.17
N SER A 166 -16.43 -16.06 4.14
CA SER A 166 -16.24 -16.63 5.49
C SER A 166 -16.96 -15.84 6.57
N GLY A 167 -17.12 -14.53 6.40
CA GLY A 167 -17.82 -13.66 7.32
C GLY A 167 -19.29 -13.46 6.99
N SER A 168 -19.90 -12.48 7.62
CA SER A 168 -21.31 -12.13 7.39
C SER A 168 -21.54 -11.34 6.11
N ASN A 169 -20.52 -10.59 5.66
CA ASN A 169 -20.60 -9.72 4.50
C ASN A 169 -20.19 -10.44 3.22
N ALA A 170 -20.66 -9.93 2.06
CA ALA A 170 -20.27 -10.43 0.76
C ALA A 170 -19.10 -9.60 0.17
N TYR A 171 -18.11 -9.28 1.00
CA TYR A 171 -16.88 -8.60 0.62
C TYR A 171 -15.73 -8.97 1.58
N HIS A 172 -14.51 -8.68 1.14
CA HIS A 172 -13.35 -8.61 2.03
C HIS A 172 -12.89 -7.16 2.09
N ASP A 173 -12.69 -6.63 3.28
CA ASP A 173 -12.36 -5.21 3.48
C ASP A 173 -10.93 -4.97 3.97
N ARG A 174 -10.14 -6.02 4.22
CA ARG A 174 -8.74 -5.93 4.65
C ARG A 174 -7.87 -6.98 3.97
N VAL A 175 -6.63 -6.60 3.73
CA VAL A 175 -5.58 -7.49 3.24
C VAL A 175 -4.47 -7.57 4.28
N ARG A 176 -4.14 -8.78 4.68
CA ARG A 176 -3.03 -9.08 5.59
C ARG A 176 -1.93 -9.79 4.82
N ILE A 177 -0.72 -9.28 4.91
CA ILE A 177 0.50 -9.98 4.52
C ILE A 177 1.12 -10.53 5.80
N THR A 178 1.42 -11.82 5.85
CA THR A 178 1.87 -12.51 7.08
C THR A 178 3.22 -13.16 6.86
N ALA A 179 4.05 -13.17 7.89
CA ALA A 179 5.28 -13.93 7.89
C ALA A 179 4.96 -15.44 7.87
N THR A 180 5.73 -16.17 7.11
CA THR A 180 5.65 -17.64 7.10
C THR A 180 6.57 -18.22 8.17
N SER A 181 6.13 -19.28 8.86
CA SER A 181 6.77 -19.78 10.09
C SER A 181 8.15 -20.43 9.89
N LEU A 182 8.52 -20.77 8.67
CA LEU A 182 9.75 -21.53 8.37
C LEU A 182 10.71 -20.79 7.44
N ASN A 183 10.41 -19.54 7.04
CA ASN A 183 11.17 -18.95 5.95
C ASN A 183 11.26 -17.42 6.03
N TYR A 184 12.37 -16.88 5.48
CA TYR A 184 12.40 -15.50 5.07
C TYR A 184 11.43 -15.27 3.91
N SER A 185 10.65 -14.20 3.97
CA SER A 185 9.79 -13.75 2.89
C SER A 185 10.06 -12.28 2.59
N TYR A 186 10.16 -11.96 1.31
CA TYR A 186 10.41 -10.60 0.84
C TYR A 186 9.21 -10.13 0.04
N TYR A 187 8.79 -8.89 0.27
CA TYR A 187 7.64 -8.25 -0.37
C TYR A 187 8.02 -6.90 -0.90
N ASP A 188 7.58 -6.60 -2.12
CA ASP A 188 7.84 -5.35 -2.82
C ASP A 188 6.64 -4.98 -3.70
N ASP A 189 6.49 -3.71 -4.07
CA ASP A 189 5.50 -3.23 -5.03
C ASP A 189 4.06 -3.74 -4.78
N PHE A 190 3.54 -3.52 -3.58
CA PHE A 190 2.22 -3.98 -3.15
C PHE A 190 1.12 -3.01 -3.57
N TYR A 191 0.12 -3.50 -4.31
CA TYR A 191 -1.07 -2.73 -4.63
C TYR A 191 -2.36 -3.46 -4.30
N ILE A 192 -3.43 -2.69 -4.07
CA ILE A 192 -4.80 -3.19 -3.96
C ILE A 192 -5.72 -2.30 -4.78
N CYS A 193 -6.57 -2.96 -5.57
CA CYS A 193 -7.68 -2.36 -6.29
C CYS A 193 -8.98 -3.09 -5.95
N ASP A 194 -10.10 -2.48 -6.31
CA ASP A 194 -11.38 -3.17 -6.40
C ASP A 194 -11.94 -3.10 -7.85
N ALA A 195 -13.02 -3.82 -8.12
CA ALA A 195 -13.64 -3.86 -9.45
C ALA A 195 -14.53 -2.64 -9.75
N SER A 196 -14.54 -1.60 -8.91
CA SER A 196 -15.32 -0.39 -9.14
C SER A 196 -14.54 0.65 -9.96
N GLY A 197 -15.22 1.72 -10.34
CA GLY A 197 -14.61 2.82 -11.07
C GLY A 197 -14.34 2.54 -12.54
N ALA A 198 -13.77 3.53 -13.22
CA ALA A 198 -13.46 3.48 -14.66
C ALA A 198 -11.98 3.16 -14.94
N ALA A 199 -11.10 3.33 -13.93
CA ALA A 199 -9.67 3.04 -14.01
C ALA A 199 -9.30 2.03 -12.92
N ASN A 200 -8.20 1.29 -13.12
CA ASN A 200 -7.62 0.36 -12.15
C ASN A 200 -8.65 -0.62 -11.52
N ASN A 201 -9.61 -1.06 -12.31
CA ASN A 201 -10.69 -1.97 -11.91
C ASN A 201 -10.45 -3.42 -12.35
N ASP A 202 -9.23 -3.72 -12.77
CA ASP A 202 -8.71 -5.04 -13.09
C ASP A 202 -7.23 -5.14 -12.70
N PHE A 203 -6.57 -6.24 -13.03
CA PHE A 203 -5.14 -6.44 -12.81
C PHE A 203 -4.31 -5.32 -13.43
N LEU A 204 -3.37 -4.78 -12.66
CA LEU A 204 -2.45 -3.75 -13.13
C LEU A 204 -1.20 -4.33 -13.80
N GLY A 205 -0.99 -5.64 -13.65
CA GLY A 205 0.19 -6.33 -14.16
C GLY A 205 1.41 -6.16 -13.27
N ASN A 206 2.57 -6.39 -13.83
CA ASN A 206 3.85 -6.31 -13.13
C ASN A 206 4.28 -4.85 -12.94
N VAL A 207 3.67 -4.15 -11.99
CA VAL A 207 3.95 -2.73 -11.69
C VAL A 207 5.24 -2.56 -10.88
N LYS A 208 5.78 -1.34 -10.91
CA LYS A 208 6.76 -0.80 -9.97
C LYS A 208 6.12 0.35 -9.20
N ILE A 209 6.37 0.40 -7.90
CA ILE A 209 5.94 1.49 -7.03
C ILE A 209 7.18 2.25 -6.56
N GLU A 210 7.17 3.56 -6.73
CA GLU A 210 8.24 4.47 -6.30
C GLU A 210 7.67 5.45 -5.28
N SER A 211 8.40 5.68 -4.19
CA SER A 211 8.13 6.77 -3.26
C SER A 211 8.89 8.01 -3.69
N LEU A 212 8.17 9.10 -3.88
CA LEU A 212 8.73 10.41 -4.16
C LEU A 212 8.56 11.29 -2.93
N ARG A 213 9.58 12.09 -2.61
CA ARG A 213 9.57 12.99 -1.45
C ARG A 213 9.69 14.43 -1.88
N PRO A 214 9.19 15.37 -1.04
CA PRO A 214 9.45 16.79 -1.24
C PRO A 214 10.94 17.06 -1.42
N ASN A 215 11.28 17.92 -2.37
CA ASN A 215 12.68 18.30 -2.64
C ASN A 215 12.84 19.80 -2.89
N ALA A 216 11.75 20.55 -2.94
CA ALA A 216 11.74 22.00 -3.01
C ALA A 216 10.37 22.57 -2.61
N ALA A 217 10.34 23.84 -2.24
CA ALA A 217 9.08 24.57 -2.04
C ALA A 217 8.28 24.61 -3.34
N GLY A 218 6.97 24.46 -3.22
CA GLY A 218 6.01 24.66 -4.32
C GLY A 218 5.49 26.09 -4.37
N ASP A 219 4.31 26.24 -4.95
CA ASP A 219 3.69 27.57 -5.19
C ASP A 219 3.04 28.17 -3.93
N SER A 220 2.95 27.43 -2.84
CA SER A 220 2.42 27.89 -1.56
C SER A 220 3.31 27.41 -0.43
N THR A 221 3.63 28.33 0.49
CA THR A 221 4.44 28.06 1.69
C THR A 221 3.84 28.96 2.79
N GLN A 222 2.83 28.44 3.47
CA GLN A 222 2.03 29.22 4.42
C GLN A 222 2.11 28.67 5.85
N LEU A 223 2.49 27.40 6.01
CA LEU A 223 2.68 26.80 7.31
C LEU A 223 4.02 27.24 7.91
N SER A 224 4.14 27.12 9.22
CA SER A 224 5.35 27.47 9.98
C SER A 224 6.25 26.24 10.13
N PRO A 225 7.51 26.26 9.63
CA PRO A 225 8.42 25.16 9.84
C PRO A 225 9.03 25.21 11.24
N SER A 226 9.28 24.06 11.86
CA SER A 226 10.02 23.95 13.12
C SER A 226 11.51 24.33 12.96
N ALA A 227 12.06 24.15 11.74
CA ALA A 227 13.43 24.54 11.38
C ALA A 227 13.59 24.65 9.86
N GLY A 228 14.44 25.56 9.38
CA GLY A 228 14.80 25.65 7.96
C GLY A 228 13.65 26.01 7.04
N ASP A 229 13.64 25.39 5.86
CA ASP A 229 12.58 25.54 4.86
C ASP A 229 11.49 24.48 5.08
N ASN A 230 10.22 24.80 4.79
CA ASN A 230 9.09 23.91 5.03
C ASN A 230 9.27 22.53 4.39
N TYR A 231 9.76 22.45 3.16
CA TYR A 231 9.94 21.17 2.48
C TYR A 231 11.00 20.29 3.14
N THR A 232 12.01 20.87 3.81
CA THR A 232 13.05 20.11 4.52
C THR A 232 12.56 19.52 5.85
N CYS A 233 11.40 19.95 6.32
CA CYS A 233 10.75 19.38 7.51
C CYS A 233 9.81 18.21 7.19
N VAL A 234 9.67 17.83 5.90
CA VAL A 234 8.74 16.79 5.45
C VAL A 234 9.34 15.90 4.35
N ASP A 235 10.67 15.90 4.17
CA ASP A 235 11.37 15.16 3.12
C ASP A 235 12.03 13.85 3.59
N ASP A 236 11.82 13.47 4.84
CA ASP A 236 12.45 12.34 5.46
C ASP A 236 12.10 10.98 4.81
N ALA A 237 13.10 10.10 4.79
CA ALA A 237 12.92 8.73 4.35
C ALA A 237 12.08 7.88 5.32
N ILE A 238 12.03 8.27 6.57
CA ILE A 238 11.19 7.71 7.62
C ILE A 238 10.64 8.91 8.38
N ALA A 239 9.33 8.98 8.58
CA ALA A 239 8.74 10.04 9.38
C ALA A 239 9.44 10.14 10.74
N ASN A 240 9.97 11.32 11.04
CA ASN A 240 10.81 11.59 12.22
C ASN A 240 10.04 12.32 13.34
N ASP A 241 8.73 12.47 13.17
CA ASP A 241 7.75 12.98 14.13
C ASP A 241 8.06 14.42 14.60
N ASP A 242 8.33 14.60 15.88
CA ASP A 242 8.59 15.91 16.50
C ASP A 242 10.03 16.42 16.30
N THR A 243 10.84 15.75 15.49
CA THR A 243 12.22 16.21 15.24
C THR A 243 12.23 17.45 14.35
N ASP A 244 11.49 17.39 13.24
CA ASP A 244 11.13 18.55 12.42
C ASP A 244 9.76 18.33 11.78
N TYR A 245 9.03 19.43 11.60
CA TYR A 245 7.64 19.41 11.15
C TYR A 245 7.23 20.79 10.62
N VAL A 246 6.10 20.86 9.97
CA VAL A 246 5.38 22.09 9.68
C VAL A 246 4.09 22.14 10.50
N GLU A 247 3.70 23.32 10.95
CA GLU A 247 2.50 23.51 11.77
C GLU A 247 1.73 24.78 11.38
N ASP A 248 0.43 24.76 11.60
CA ASP A 248 -0.45 25.92 11.55
C ASP A 248 -1.79 25.59 12.24
N ASP A 249 -2.50 26.60 12.74
CA ASP A 249 -3.83 26.53 13.33
C ASP A 249 -4.89 27.26 12.50
N THR A 250 -4.51 27.86 11.38
CA THR A 250 -5.36 28.73 10.58
C THR A 250 -5.98 27.95 9.40
N THR A 251 -7.31 27.83 9.39
CA THR A 251 -8.04 27.19 8.30
C THR A 251 -7.66 27.78 6.95
N ASP A 252 -7.58 26.92 5.94
CA ASP A 252 -7.19 27.21 4.56
C ASP A 252 -5.70 27.54 4.32
N GLN A 253 -4.87 27.66 5.35
CA GLN A 253 -3.42 27.74 5.15
C GLN A 253 -2.90 26.40 4.61
N LYS A 254 -1.94 26.48 3.70
CA LYS A 254 -1.40 25.29 3.01
C LYS A 254 0.04 25.46 2.62
N ASP A 255 0.71 24.32 2.54
CA ASP A 255 1.95 24.16 1.81
C ASP A 255 1.73 23.27 0.59
N LEU A 256 2.41 23.63 -0.51
CA LEU A 256 2.61 22.81 -1.67
C LEU A 256 4.11 22.57 -1.85
N TYR A 257 4.48 21.38 -2.26
CA TYR A 257 5.87 20.97 -2.46
C TYR A 257 6.08 20.41 -3.85
N ASN A 258 7.27 20.64 -4.42
CA ASN A 258 7.78 19.90 -5.56
C ASN A 258 8.40 18.60 -5.08
N PHE A 259 8.37 17.57 -5.91
CA PHE A 259 8.86 16.23 -5.60
C PHE A 259 9.99 15.80 -6.53
N GLY A 260 10.73 14.77 -6.11
CA GLY A 260 11.70 14.12 -6.98
C GLY A 260 11.03 13.58 -8.26
N ALA A 261 11.74 13.63 -9.37
CA ALA A 261 11.20 13.18 -10.65
C ALA A 261 11.23 11.65 -10.78
N THR A 262 10.16 11.08 -11.32
CA THR A 262 10.13 9.69 -11.77
C THR A 262 10.52 9.56 -13.24
N THR A 263 10.99 8.38 -13.62
CA THR A 263 11.24 7.98 -15.02
C THR A 263 10.26 6.91 -15.52
N LEU A 264 9.26 6.56 -14.72
CA LEU A 264 8.22 5.61 -15.11
C LEU A 264 7.42 6.15 -16.30
N THR A 265 7.21 5.33 -17.32
CA THR A 265 6.54 5.72 -18.57
C THR A 265 5.04 5.46 -18.55
N THR A 266 4.57 4.61 -17.64
CA THR A 266 3.15 4.33 -17.42
C THR A 266 2.87 4.53 -15.94
N ILE A 267 1.90 5.38 -15.64
CA ILE A 267 1.50 5.72 -14.28
C ILE A 267 0.03 5.33 -14.12
N ASN A 268 -0.21 4.26 -13.38
CA ASN A 268 -1.56 3.76 -13.13
C ASN A 268 -2.30 4.61 -12.07
N GLY A 269 -1.58 5.28 -11.20
CA GLY A 269 -2.14 6.17 -10.18
C GLY A 269 -1.09 6.65 -9.20
N VAL A 270 -1.48 7.62 -8.41
CA VAL A 270 -0.66 8.24 -7.36
C VAL A 270 -1.42 8.16 -6.05
N ILE A 271 -0.73 7.87 -4.96
CA ILE A 271 -1.26 8.05 -3.61
C ILE A 271 -0.35 9.03 -2.87
N ALA A 272 -0.90 10.16 -2.49
CA ALA A 272 -0.24 11.08 -1.58
C ALA A 272 -0.57 10.68 -0.13
N TRP A 273 0.47 10.63 0.72
CA TRP A 273 0.37 10.28 2.13
C TRP A 273 0.81 11.46 2.98
N VAL A 274 0.14 11.66 4.11
CA VAL A 274 0.47 12.68 5.11
C VAL A 274 0.41 12.05 6.49
N ASP A 275 1.50 12.18 7.25
CA ASP A 275 1.54 11.89 8.68
C ASP A 275 1.34 13.18 9.44
N CYS A 276 0.33 13.26 10.31
CA CYS A 276 0.05 14.44 11.10
C CYS A 276 -0.54 14.09 12.46
N ARG A 277 -0.52 15.05 13.37
CA ARG A 277 -1.18 14.97 14.68
C ARG A 277 -1.75 16.34 15.06
N GLU A 278 -2.62 16.35 16.03
CA GLU A 278 -3.15 17.54 16.68
C GLU A 278 -2.47 17.74 18.05
N THR A 279 -2.10 18.94 18.38
CA THR A 279 -1.39 19.25 19.64
C THR A 279 -2.30 19.84 20.72
N ASP A 280 -3.48 20.28 20.35
CA ASP A 280 -4.50 20.84 21.25
C ASP A 280 -5.88 20.16 21.03
N ALA A 281 -6.94 20.66 21.61
CA ALA A 281 -8.23 19.97 21.70
C ALA A 281 -9.29 20.49 20.71
N ASP A 282 -8.89 21.18 19.64
CA ASP A 282 -9.81 21.97 18.81
C ASP A 282 -10.43 21.23 17.61
N ASN A 283 -10.20 19.93 17.45
CA ASN A 283 -10.75 19.09 16.37
C ASN A 283 -10.42 19.59 14.95
N PHE A 284 -9.17 19.74 14.66
CA PHE A 284 -8.69 20.08 13.33
C PHE A 284 -8.92 18.98 12.31
N SER A 285 -9.00 19.38 11.07
CA SER A 285 -8.96 18.48 9.93
C SER A 285 -7.86 18.90 8.97
N VAL A 286 -7.44 17.96 8.13
CA VAL A 286 -6.47 18.22 7.07
C VAL A 286 -7.03 17.77 5.73
N LYS A 287 -6.56 18.41 4.67
CA LYS A 287 -6.77 18.02 3.28
C LYS A 287 -5.41 17.80 2.63
N ILE A 288 -5.39 16.97 1.63
CA ILE A 288 -4.19 16.70 0.82
C ILE A 288 -4.39 17.37 -0.55
N PRO A 289 -3.89 18.60 -0.75
CA PRO A 289 -3.98 19.28 -2.02
C PRO A 289 -3.10 18.63 -3.08
N CYS A 290 -3.56 18.72 -4.33
CA CYS A 290 -2.78 18.40 -5.52
C CYS A 290 -2.94 19.55 -6.52
N LYS A 291 -1.83 20.08 -7.00
CA LYS A 291 -1.77 21.03 -8.10
C LYS A 291 -1.08 20.39 -9.29
N SER A 292 -1.82 20.27 -10.40
CA SER A 292 -1.30 19.83 -11.69
C SER A 292 -1.61 20.89 -12.73
N GLY A 293 -0.59 21.38 -13.43
CA GLY A 293 -0.74 22.50 -14.35
C GLY A 293 -1.38 23.73 -13.69
N ALA A 294 -2.51 24.18 -14.25
CA ALA A 294 -3.29 25.31 -13.70
C ALA A 294 -4.36 24.87 -12.70
N THR A 295 -4.60 23.58 -12.54
CA THR A 295 -5.68 23.04 -11.71
C THR A 295 -5.14 22.66 -10.33
N GLU A 296 -5.74 23.23 -9.30
CA GLU A 296 -5.54 22.79 -7.92
C GLU A 296 -6.84 22.18 -7.39
N SER A 297 -6.71 21.06 -6.68
CA SER A 297 -7.84 20.33 -6.10
C SER A 297 -7.46 19.77 -4.74
N ASP A 298 -8.42 19.80 -3.82
CA ASP A 298 -8.31 19.19 -2.50
C ASP A 298 -9.07 17.86 -2.45
N ASP A 299 -8.70 16.98 -1.52
CA ASP A 299 -9.57 15.88 -1.13
C ASP A 299 -10.62 16.35 -0.09
N THR A 300 -11.41 15.40 0.40
CA THR A 300 -12.32 15.63 1.52
C THR A 300 -11.51 15.81 2.81
N ALA A 301 -11.90 16.79 3.62
CA ALA A 301 -11.28 17.03 4.91
C ALA A 301 -11.30 15.78 5.81
N GLN A 302 -10.16 15.44 6.38
CA GLN A 302 -9.93 14.28 7.22
C GLN A 302 -9.65 14.75 8.65
N SER A 303 -10.50 14.34 9.61
CA SER A 303 -10.38 14.78 11.00
C SER A 303 -9.17 14.13 11.66
N VAL A 304 -8.29 14.92 12.24
CA VAL A 304 -7.10 14.43 12.95
C VAL A 304 -7.49 13.90 14.33
N GLY A 305 -8.12 14.73 15.17
CA GLY A 305 -8.81 14.38 16.43
C GLY A 305 -7.99 13.58 17.45
N THR A 306 -6.67 13.61 17.39
CA THR A 306 -5.79 12.84 18.27
C THR A 306 -4.41 13.48 18.41
N PRO A 307 -3.82 13.46 19.62
CA PRO A 307 -2.44 13.90 19.84
C PRO A 307 -1.40 12.90 19.31
N ASN A 308 -1.82 11.72 18.87
CA ASN A 308 -0.91 10.75 18.26
C ASN A 308 -0.87 10.97 16.75
N TYR A 309 0.29 10.73 16.16
CA TYR A 309 0.44 10.75 14.71
C TYR A 309 -0.48 9.72 14.04
N VAL A 310 -1.15 10.16 13.00
CA VAL A 310 -2.02 9.37 12.12
C VAL A 310 -1.62 9.60 10.67
N THR A 311 -1.79 8.58 9.84
CA THR A 311 -1.50 8.67 8.41
C THR A 311 -2.79 8.80 7.62
N PHE A 312 -2.90 9.85 6.82
CA PHE A 312 -3.96 10.04 5.84
C PHE A 312 -3.46 9.84 4.42
N LYS A 313 -4.39 9.56 3.51
CA LYS A 313 -4.06 9.35 2.11
C LYS A 313 -5.09 9.98 1.18
N ARG A 314 -4.59 10.39 0.02
CA ARG A 314 -5.41 10.76 -1.13
C ARG A 314 -5.02 9.91 -2.34
N VAL A 315 -5.99 9.27 -2.97
CA VAL A 315 -5.80 8.46 -4.19
C VAL A 315 -6.16 9.31 -5.41
N LEU A 316 -5.26 9.36 -6.39
CA LEU A 316 -5.42 10.08 -7.64
C LEU A 316 -5.14 9.12 -8.81
N GLU A 317 -6.19 8.51 -9.33
CA GLU A 317 -6.11 7.59 -10.47
C GLU A 317 -5.90 8.33 -11.79
N THR A 318 -6.29 9.60 -11.84
CA THR A 318 -6.15 10.49 -13.01
C THR A 318 -5.53 11.82 -12.58
N ASP A 319 -4.88 12.47 -13.52
CA ASP A 319 -4.41 13.83 -13.36
C ASP A 319 -5.59 14.81 -13.24
N PRO A 320 -5.71 15.58 -12.15
CA PRO A 320 -6.84 16.49 -11.94
C PRO A 320 -6.91 17.62 -12.96
N ASN A 321 -5.83 17.95 -13.66
CA ASN A 321 -5.82 18.98 -14.69
C ASN A 321 -6.39 18.50 -16.03
N THR A 322 -6.10 17.26 -16.40
CA THR A 322 -6.49 16.69 -17.71
C THR A 322 -7.67 15.74 -17.61
N ALA A 323 -8.00 15.24 -16.41
CA ALA A 323 -8.92 14.16 -16.14
C ALA A 323 -8.57 12.84 -16.87
N ALA A 324 -7.35 12.71 -17.38
CA ALA A 324 -6.80 11.54 -18.05
C ALA A 324 -5.79 10.80 -17.16
N ALA A 325 -5.28 9.67 -17.61
CA ALA A 325 -4.16 9.00 -16.95
C ALA A 325 -2.96 9.95 -16.82
N TRP A 326 -2.24 9.85 -15.73
CA TRP A 326 -1.04 10.65 -15.49
C TRP A 326 0.01 10.45 -16.57
N ALA A 327 0.45 11.53 -17.21
CA ALA A 327 1.68 11.51 -17.99
C ALA A 327 2.89 11.77 -17.06
N THR A 328 4.03 11.17 -17.37
CA THR A 328 5.25 11.32 -16.55
C THR A 328 5.65 12.79 -16.38
N ALA A 329 5.54 13.59 -17.45
CA ALA A 329 5.88 15.02 -17.41
C ALA A 329 4.94 15.82 -16.51
N ASP A 330 3.64 15.48 -16.52
CA ASP A 330 2.63 16.16 -15.70
C ASP A 330 2.80 15.80 -14.21
N LEU A 331 3.07 14.53 -13.90
CA LEU A 331 3.38 14.11 -12.54
C LEU A 331 4.66 14.77 -12.01
N ASN A 332 5.72 14.83 -12.82
CA ASN A 332 6.98 15.46 -12.42
C ASN A 332 6.88 16.98 -12.23
N ALA A 333 5.84 17.61 -12.77
CA ALA A 333 5.53 19.03 -12.59
C ALA A 333 4.43 19.28 -11.53
N ALA A 334 3.77 18.23 -11.06
CA ALA A 334 2.72 18.34 -10.08
C ALA A 334 3.28 18.65 -8.69
N GLN A 335 2.48 19.34 -7.90
CA GLN A 335 2.77 19.66 -6.51
C GLN A 335 1.73 18.99 -5.60
N PHE A 336 2.18 18.44 -4.50
CA PHE A 336 1.33 17.89 -3.45
C PHE A 336 1.70 18.54 -2.12
N GLY A 337 0.82 18.45 -1.14
CA GLY A 337 1.11 19.07 0.14
C GLY A 337 0.09 18.76 1.22
N ILE A 338 -0.04 19.68 2.15
CA ILE A 338 -1.00 19.64 3.25
C ILE A 338 -1.72 20.99 3.34
N LYS A 339 -3.01 20.95 3.69
CA LYS A 339 -3.86 22.11 3.91
C LYS A 339 -4.67 21.92 5.18
N ILE A 340 -4.72 22.95 6.01
CA ILE A 340 -5.57 22.97 7.20
C ILE A 340 -7.04 23.09 6.75
N GLY A 341 -7.90 22.20 7.25
CA GLY A 341 -9.29 22.04 6.82
C GLY A 341 -10.32 22.81 7.63
#